data_26513d8d617790632dae2f0cc14fd882
#
_entry.id   26513d8d617790632dae2f0cc14fd882
#
_cell.length_a   1.000
_cell.length_b   1.000
_cell.length_c   1.000
_cell.angle_alpha   90.00
_cell.angle_beta   90.00
_cell.angle_gamma   90.00
#
_symmetry.space_group_name_H-M   'P 1'
#
loop_
_entity.id
_entity.type
_entity.pdbx_description
1 polymer ?
#
loop_
_entity_poly.entity_id
_entity_poly.type
_entity_poly.pdbx_seq_one_letter_code
_entity_poly.pdbx_strand_id
1 'polypeptide(L)'
;MKIAVTGASGLVGAALVPVLEAAGHEVVRLVRRRPASTHELEWDPQAGTIDAAGLAGAHGAVHLSGATIGRRWTAARKAEILESRVVSTRLLAETLAALDPRPSALVCAGGIGIYGDRGDEILTEESELGTGFLSDVGRAWESACEPASAAGIRVVNLRAGIVLAREDGALARLLTPFKLGLGGRVGSGKQWWSWVALDDVVAAIRFALEGDVAGPVNLVSPNPVTNAQFTKALGKAVGRPTVFPFPAVAAKAMFGEMAEEALLTGQRALPAKLLAAGFDFEYAELDLALERALAK
;
A
#
# COMPACT_ATOMS: atom_id res chain seq x y z
N MET A 1 9.34 -15.79 15.13
CA MET A 1 9.08 -14.49 15.79
C MET A 1 7.58 -14.31 15.95
N LYS A 2 7.13 -13.57 16.98
CA LYS A 2 5.72 -13.14 17.10
C LYS A 2 5.53 -11.82 16.37
N ILE A 3 4.63 -11.78 15.37
CA ILE A 3 4.40 -10.62 14.52
C ILE A 3 2.95 -10.16 14.65
N ALA A 4 2.75 -8.90 15.04
CA ALA A 4 1.43 -8.29 15.10
C ALA A 4 1.03 -7.75 13.72
N VAL A 5 -0.17 -8.05 13.23
CA VAL A 5 -0.64 -7.60 11.91
C VAL A 5 -2.00 -6.94 12.04
N THR A 6 -2.11 -5.68 11.63
CA THR A 6 -3.40 -5.01 11.42
C THR A 6 -3.80 -5.09 9.94
N GLY A 7 -5.09 -5.02 9.65
CA GLY A 7 -5.56 -5.13 8.26
C GLY A 7 -5.33 -6.51 7.63
N ALA A 8 -5.21 -7.57 8.45
CA ALA A 8 -4.94 -8.94 8.03
C ALA A 8 -5.99 -9.52 7.06
N SER A 9 -7.21 -9.00 7.04
CA SER A 9 -8.28 -9.41 6.11
C SER A 9 -8.31 -8.61 4.80
N GLY A 10 -7.46 -7.58 4.67
CA GLY A 10 -7.33 -6.81 3.42
C GLY A 10 -6.48 -7.52 2.38
N LEU A 11 -6.39 -6.95 1.17
CA LEU A 11 -5.66 -7.52 0.04
C LEU A 11 -4.25 -7.98 0.40
N VAL A 12 -3.43 -7.09 0.91
CA VAL A 12 -2.04 -7.39 1.27
C VAL A 12 -1.97 -8.29 2.51
N GLY A 13 -2.80 -8.02 3.54
CA GLY A 13 -2.79 -8.78 4.78
C GLY A 13 -3.18 -10.25 4.58
N ALA A 14 -4.18 -10.53 3.75
CA ALA A 14 -4.62 -11.89 3.43
C ALA A 14 -3.55 -12.70 2.67
N ALA A 15 -2.71 -12.03 1.87
CA ALA A 15 -1.57 -12.66 1.21
C ALA A 15 -0.36 -12.81 2.14
N LEU A 16 -0.12 -11.83 3.02
CA LEU A 16 1.04 -11.79 3.91
C LEU A 16 0.97 -12.83 5.03
N VAL A 17 -0.20 -12.94 5.70
CA VAL A 17 -0.34 -13.80 6.90
C VAL A 17 0.08 -15.25 6.64
N PRO A 18 -0.42 -15.93 5.59
CA PRO A 18 0.01 -17.31 5.31
C PRO A 18 1.51 -17.45 5.03
N VAL A 19 2.13 -16.44 4.41
CA VAL A 19 3.58 -16.45 4.12
C VAL A 19 4.40 -16.33 5.41
N LEU A 20 3.99 -15.46 6.33
CA LEU A 20 4.64 -15.34 7.63
C LEU A 20 4.47 -16.62 8.47
N GLU A 21 3.28 -17.20 8.49
CA GLU A 21 3.00 -18.46 9.20
C GLU A 21 3.82 -19.62 8.61
N ALA A 22 3.91 -19.72 7.27
CA ALA A 22 4.74 -20.72 6.58
C ALA A 22 6.23 -20.55 6.83
N ALA A 23 6.70 -19.32 7.10
CA ALA A 23 8.07 -19.02 7.52
C ALA A 23 8.32 -19.31 9.02
N GLY A 24 7.36 -19.87 9.75
CA GLY A 24 7.47 -20.24 11.15
C GLY A 24 7.29 -19.07 12.13
N HIS A 25 6.67 -17.96 11.70
CA HIS A 25 6.30 -16.87 12.59
C HIS A 25 4.94 -17.15 13.25
N GLU A 26 4.82 -16.74 14.50
CA GLU A 26 3.52 -16.63 15.18
C GLU A 26 2.88 -15.30 14.76
N VAL A 27 1.76 -15.37 14.02
CA VAL A 27 1.05 -14.18 13.59
C VAL A 27 -0.14 -13.89 14.49
N VAL A 28 -0.14 -12.69 15.09
CA VAL A 28 -1.24 -12.17 15.92
C VAL A 28 -1.96 -11.06 15.14
N ARG A 29 -3.25 -11.24 14.88
CA ARG A 29 -4.06 -10.33 14.05
C ARG A 29 -4.85 -9.38 14.94
N LEU A 30 -4.67 -8.08 14.75
CA LEU A 30 -5.51 -7.08 15.40
C LEU A 30 -6.82 -6.92 14.63
N VAL A 31 -7.93 -7.21 15.29
CA VAL A 31 -9.28 -7.21 14.68
C VAL A 31 -10.21 -6.24 15.40
N ARG A 32 -11.10 -5.56 14.64
CA ARG A 32 -12.09 -4.61 15.18
C ARG A 32 -13.41 -5.26 15.63
N ARG A 33 -13.42 -6.56 15.68
CA ARG A 33 -14.51 -7.39 16.17
C ARG A 33 -14.03 -8.21 17.35
N ARG A 34 -14.94 -8.83 18.07
CA ARG A 34 -14.55 -9.80 19.11
C ARG A 34 -13.65 -10.88 18.51
N PRO A 35 -12.50 -11.17 19.15
CA PRO A 35 -11.59 -12.23 18.73
C PRO A 35 -12.28 -13.59 18.64
N ALA A 36 -12.01 -14.34 17.57
CA ALA A 36 -12.53 -15.67 17.34
C ALA A 36 -11.51 -16.78 17.66
N SER A 37 -10.25 -16.41 17.93
CA SER A 37 -9.17 -17.34 18.27
C SER A 37 -8.13 -16.65 19.14
N THR A 38 -7.21 -17.45 19.72
CA THR A 38 -6.07 -16.95 20.51
C THR A 38 -5.04 -16.18 19.67
N HIS A 39 -5.11 -16.28 18.34
CA HIS A 39 -4.26 -15.52 17.41
C HIS A 39 -4.89 -14.20 16.96
N GLU A 40 -5.97 -13.78 17.61
CA GLU A 40 -6.62 -12.50 17.37
C GLU A 40 -6.66 -11.67 18.65
N LEU A 41 -6.39 -10.38 18.51
CA LEU A 41 -6.49 -9.38 19.56
C LEU A 41 -7.51 -8.33 19.17
N GLU A 42 -8.32 -7.92 20.11
CA GLU A 42 -9.29 -6.83 19.88
C GLU A 42 -8.59 -5.48 19.90
N TRP A 43 -8.95 -4.64 18.98
CA TRP A 43 -8.58 -3.24 18.99
C TRP A 43 -9.69 -2.38 18.37
N ASP A 44 -9.86 -1.18 18.89
CA ASP A 44 -10.74 -0.17 18.32
C ASP A 44 -10.02 1.17 18.27
N PRO A 45 -9.45 1.56 17.10
CA PRO A 45 -8.77 2.84 16.95
C PRO A 45 -9.67 4.05 17.22
N GLN A 46 -10.99 3.96 16.97
CA GLN A 46 -11.92 5.06 17.20
C GLN A 46 -12.17 5.25 18.72
N ALA A 47 -12.23 4.17 19.47
CA ALA A 47 -12.33 4.20 20.94
C ALA A 47 -10.96 4.39 21.62
N GLY A 48 -9.86 4.36 20.88
CA GLY A 48 -8.51 4.45 21.42
C GLY A 48 -8.11 3.22 22.25
N THR A 49 -8.68 2.03 21.97
CA THR A 49 -8.43 0.81 22.73
C THR A 49 -7.70 -0.25 21.92
N ILE A 50 -6.77 -0.94 22.58
CA ILE A 50 -6.00 -2.05 22.02
C ILE A 50 -5.59 -3.02 23.14
N ASP A 51 -5.66 -4.32 22.88
CA ASP A 51 -5.17 -5.34 23.83
C ASP A 51 -3.63 -5.36 23.85
N ALA A 52 -3.05 -4.46 24.67
CA ALA A 52 -1.61 -4.34 24.83
C ALA A 52 -0.99 -5.58 25.49
N ALA A 53 -1.72 -6.26 26.38
CA ALA A 53 -1.22 -7.46 27.06
C ALA A 53 -1.02 -8.60 26.06
N GLY A 54 -1.94 -8.74 25.11
CA GLY A 54 -1.82 -9.72 24.02
C GLY A 54 -0.67 -9.42 23.07
N LEU A 55 -0.20 -8.16 22.97
CA LEU A 55 0.96 -7.77 22.17
C LEU A 55 2.30 -8.03 22.86
N ALA A 56 2.32 -8.33 24.15
CA ALA A 56 3.57 -8.60 24.87
C ALA A 56 4.40 -9.69 24.17
N GLY A 57 5.72 -9.45 24.08
CA GLY A 57 6.65 -10.32 23.36
C GLY A 57 6.56 -10.27 21.83
N ALA A 58 5.81 -9.33 21.25
CA ALA A 58 5.86 -9.10 19.80
C ALA A 58 7.28 -8.64 19.38
N HIS A 59 7.83 -9.29 18.37
CA HIS A 59 9.14 -8.97 17.79
C HIS A 59 9.05 -7.88 16.71
N GLY A 60 7.91 -7.79 16.05
CA GLY A 60 7.63 -6.80 15.03
C GLY A 60 6.13 -6.59 14.81
N ALA A 61 5.79 -5.52 14.12
CA ALA A 61 4.41 -5.23 13.74
C ALA A 61 4.32 -4.79 12.28
N VAL A 62 3.21 -5.18 11.62
CA VAL A 62 2.86 -4.74 10.26
C VAL A 62 1.51 -4.04 10.32
N HIS A 63 1.48 -2.77 9.94
CA HIS A 63 0.28 -1.95 9.94
C HIS A 63 -0.22 -1.72 8.51
N LEU A 64 -1.32 -2.41 8.15
CA LEU A 64 -1.93 -2.36 6.81
C LEU A 64 -3.35 -1.77 6.83
N SER A 65 -3.81 -1.29 7.97
CA SER A 65 -5.18 -0.78 8.12
C SER A 65 -5.33 0.62 7.49
N GLY A 66 -6.43 0.82 6.79
CA GLY A 66 -6.78 2.10 6.21
C GLY A 66 -8.04 2.01 5.34
N ALA A 67 -8.86 3.06 5.33
CA ALA A 67 -10.01 3.13 4.45
C ALA A 67 -9.60 3.22 2.97
N THR A 68 -10.36 2.55 2.06
CA THR A 68 -10.05 2.58 0.62
C THR A 68 -10.14 4.00 0.05
N ILE A 69 -9.17 4.40 -0.76
CA ILE A 69 -9.15 5.70 -1.48
C ILE A 69 -9.92 5.66 -2.80
N GLY A 70 -10.18 4.47 -3.35
CA GLY A 70 -10.66 4.27 -4.71
C GLY A 70 -12.17 4.52 -4.90
N ARG A 71 -12.75 5.52 -4.23
CA ARG A 71 -14.14 5.99 -4.41
C ARG A 71 -14.14 7.49 -4.56
N ARG A 72 -15.24 8.08 -5.04
CA ARG A 72 -15.40 9.54 -5.09
C ARG A 72 -15.19 10.15 -3.70
N TRP A 73 -14.37 11.20 -3.63
CA TRP A 73 -14.07 11.88 -2.37
C TRP A 73 -15.13 12.98 -2.10
N THR A 74 -15.78 12.85 -0.96
CA THR A 74 -16.52 13.90 -0.29
C THR A 74 -15.74 14.40 0.92
N ALA A 75 -16.12 15.49 1.54
CA ALA A 75 -15.48 15.96 2.77
C ALA A 75 -15.44 14.87 3.86
N ALA A 76 -16.56 14.17 4.08
CA ALA A 76 -16.64 13.06 5.03
C ALA A 76 -15.72 11.89 4.65
N ARG A 77 -15.62 11.59 3.33
CA ARG A 77 -14.73 10.52 2.87
C ARG A 77 -13.26 10.87 3.01
N LYS A 78 -12.88 12.12 2.76
CA LYS A 78 -11.51 12.63 2.98
C LYS A 78 -11.13 12.56 4.46
N ALA A 79 -12.04 12.96 5.36
CA ALA A 79 -11.84 12.81 6.80
C ALA A 79 -11.64 11.33 7.19
N GLU A 80 -12.50 10.42 6.72
CA GLU A 80 -12.37 8.98 6.98
C GLU A 80 -11.04 8.41 6.46
N ILE A 81 -10.61 8.82 5.26
CA ILE A 81 -9.32 8.39 4.68
C ILE A 81 -8.17 8.82 5.58
N LEU A 82 -8.16 10.06 6.04
CA LEU A 82 -7.12 10.59 6.91
C LEU A 82 -7.16 9.94 8.30
N GLU A 83 -8.31 10.00 8.96
CA GLU A 83 -8.47 9.53 10.35
C GLU A 83 -8.22 8.03 10.48
N SER A 84 -8.72 7.21 9.53
CA SER A 84 -8.50 5.76 9.57
C SER A 84 -7.03 5.37 9.54
N ARG A 85 -6.15 6.24 9.03
CA ARG A 85 -4.70 6.04 8.97
C ARG A 85 -4.01 6.61 10.19
N VAL A 86 -4.23 7.89 10.45
CA VAL A 86 -3.51 8.63 11.51
C VAL A 86 -3.84 8.08 12.88
N VAL A 87 -5.14 7.92 13.20
CA VAL A 87 -5.58 7.46 14.52
C VAL A 87 -5.14 6.03 14.80
N SER A 88 -5.32 5.13 13.82
CA SER A 88 -4.94 3.73 13.99
C SER A 88 -3.42 3.52 14.08
N THR A 89 -2.65 4.26 13.27
CA THR A 89 -1.18 4.19 13.31
C THR A 89 -0.64 4.72 14.62
N ARG A 90 -1.14 5.88 15.07
CA ARG A 90 -0.70 6.47 16.34
C ARG A 90 -0.99 5.58 17.53
N LEU A 91 -2.22 5.04 17.61
CA LEU A 91 -2.58 4.09 18.68
C LEU A 91 -1.64 2.88 18.72
N LEU A 92 -1.37 2.28 17.54
CA LEU A 92 -0.44 1.14 17.47
C LEU A 92 0.97 1.56 17.87
N ALA A 93 1.49 2.67 17.33
CA ALA A 93 2.84 3.16 17.59
C ALA A 93 3.07 3.47 19.09
N GLU A 94 2.11 4.15 19.72
CA GLU A 94 2.15 4.44 21.18
C GLU A 94 2.11 3.16 22.01
N THR A 95 1.25 2.20 21.62
CA THR A 95 1.16 0.92 22.31
C THR A 95 2.47 0.14 22.21
N LEU A 96 3.05 0.02 21.01
CA LEU A 96 4.32 -0.68 20.81
C LEU A 96 5.48 -0.01 21.55
N ALA A 97 5.49 1.32 21.59
CA ALA A 97 6.49 2.10 22.35
C ALA A 97 6.45 1.85 23.85
N ALA A 98 5.28 1.51 24.40
CA ALA A 98 5.06 1.24 25.82
C ALA A 98 5.35 -0.22 26.23
N LEU A 99 5.54 -1.14 25.28
CA LEU A 99 5.86 -2.54 25.57
C LEU A 99 7.28 -2.70 26.15
N ASP A 100 7.44 -3.73 26.99
CA ASP A 100 8.74 -4.16 27.50
C ASP A 100 8.81 -5.71 27.44
N PRO A 101 9.71 -6.32 26.61
CA PRO A 101 10.56 -5.64 25.63
C PRO A 101 9.77 -5.04 24.47
N ARG A 102 10.31 -3.96 23.91
CA ARG A 102 9.78 -3.34 22.69
C ARG A 102 10.05 -4.20 21.46
N PRO A 103 9.14 -4.19 20.45
CA PRO A 103 9.43 -4.83 19.17
C PRO A 103 10.59 -4.13 18.45
N SER A 104 11.31 -4.89 17.62
CA SER A 104 12.45 -4.37 16.86
C SER A 104 12.02 -3.50 15.65
N ALA A 105 10.85 -3.78 15.07
CA ALA A 105 10.40 -3.10 13.87
C ALA A 105 8.88 -2.86 13.83
N LEU A 106 8.50 -1.72 13.22
CA LEU A 106 7.15 -1.40 12.77
C LEU A 106 7.20 -1.12 11.26
N VAL A 107 6.59 -2.00 10.46
CA VAL A 107 6.39 -1.80 9.02
C VAL A 107 4.99 -1.24 8.79
N CYS A 108 4.91 -0.01 8.33
CA CYS A 108 3.65 0.72 8.12
C CYS A 108 3.37 0.90 6.63
N ALA A 109 2.14 0.59 6.20
CA ALA A 109 1.70 0.89 4.85
C ALA A 109 1.67 2.41 4.62
N GLY A 110 1.90 2.80 3.36
CA GLY A 110 1.84 4.16 2.85
C GLY A 110 1.57 4.12 1.35
N GLY A 111 1.73 5.25 0.66
CA GLY A 111 1.53 5.31 -0.79
C GLY A 111 2.40 6.37 -1.46
N ILE A 112 2.80 6.11 -2.71
CA ILE A 112 3.58 7.05 -3.53
C ILE A 112 2.84 8.36 -3.83
N GLY A 113 1.52 8.43 -3.60
CA GLY A 113 0.74 9.68 -3.70
C GLY A 113 1.27 10.81 -2.81
N ILE A 114 2.11 10.50 -1.81
CA ILE A 114 2.81 11.48 -0.99
C ILE A 114 3.69 12.44 -1.80
N TYR A 115 4.17 12.00 -2.98
CA TYR A 115 4.98 12.84 -3.87
C TYR A 115 4.16 13.83 -4.71
N GLY A 116 2.82 13.70 -4.75
CA GLY A 116 1.96 14.54 -5.59
C GLY A 116 2.21 14.32 -7.09
N ASP A 117 1.84 15.32 -7.91
CA ASP A 117 2.12 15.32 -9.34
C ASP A 117 3.48 15.95 -9.63
N ARG A 118 4.39 15.17 -10.16
CA ARG A 118 5.76 15.59 -10.48
C ARG A 118 6.10 15.34 -11.97
N GLY A 119 5.08 15.12 -12.81
CA GLY A 119 5.27 14.88 -14.24
C GLY A 119 6.20 13.71 -14.55
N ASP A 120 7.28 13.95 -15.29
CA ASP A 120 8.25 12.93 -15.70
C ASP A 120 9.45 12.78 -14.75
N GLU A 121 9.46 13.50 -13.63
CA GLU A 121 10.54 13.45 -12.65
C GLU A 121 10.65 12.04 -12.06
N ILE A 122 11.90 11.54 -11.98
CA ILE A 122 12.19 10.28 -11.29
C ILE A 122 12.19 10.54 -9.78
N LEU A 123 11.35 9.81 -9.06
CA LEU A 123 11.15 9.99 -7.61
C LEU A 123 11.75 8.82 -6.85
N THR A 124 12.64 9.14 -5.94
CA THR A 124 13.22 8.21 -4.96
C THR A 124 12.74 8.57 -3.56
N GLU A 125 13.16 7.82 -2.58
CA GLU A 125 12.84 8.08 -1.18
C GLU A 125 13.43 9.40 -0.66
N GLU A 126 14.44 9.93 -1.34
CA GLU A 126 15.10 11.21 -1.03
C GLU A 126 14.41 12.42 -1.70
N SER A 127 13.45 12.17 -2.62
CA SER A 127 12.73 13.23 -3.31
C SER A 127 11.82 14.01 -2.35
N GLU A 128 11.71 15.31 -2.57
CA GLU A 128 10.81 16.16 -1.80
C GLU A 128 9.35 15.70 -1.93
N LEU A 129 8.60 15.85 -0.84
CA LEU A 129 7.18 15.52 -0.81
C LEU A 129 6.37 16.57 -1.59
N GLY A 130 5.33 16.10 -2.26
CA GLY A 130 4.48 16.94 -3.09
C GLY A 130 3.41 17.71 -2.31
N THR A 131 2.38 18.14 -3.04
CA THR A 131 1.20 18.83 -2.51
C THR A 131 -0.07 18.10 -2.94
N GLY A 132 -1.20 18.44 -2.33
CA GLY A 132 -2.50 17.82 -2.58
C GLY A 132 -2.93 16.90 -1.44
N PHE A 133 -4.17 16.43 -1.53
CA PHE A 133 -4.79 15.66 -0.45
C PHE A 133 -4.03 14.36 -0.13
N LEU A 134 -3.61 13.60 -1.15
CA LEU A 134 -2.86 12.35 -0.92
C LEU A 134 -1.47 12.63 -0.32
N SER A 135 -0.85 13.75 -0.67
CA SER A 135 0.42 14.16 -0.06
C SER A 135 0.24 14.50 1.41
N ASP A 136 -0.82 15.22 1.75
CA ASP A 136 -1.12 15.61 3.14
C ASP A 136 -1.47 14.37 3.99
N VAL A 137 -2.26 13.45 3.44
CA VAL A 137 -2.56 12.15 4.09
C VAL A 137 -1.28 11.35 4.31
N GLY A 138 -0.41 11.26 3.30
CA GLY A 138 0.85 10.51 3.40
C GLY A 138 1.76 11.06 4.49
N ARG A 139 1.95 12.39 4.54
CA ARG A 139 2.74 13.07 5.59
C ARG A 139 2.18 12.80 6.99
N ALA A 140 0.87 12.98 7.16
CA ALA A 140 0.23 12.76 8.46
C ALA A 140 0.33 11.29 8.89
N TRP A 141 0.23 10.38 7.92
CA TRP A 141 0.34 8.94 8.17
C TRP A 141 1.75 8.54 8.62
N GLU A 142 2.79 8.95 7.89
CA GLU A 142 4.18 8.69 8.27
C GLU A 142 4.52 9.33 9.63
N SER A 143 4.06 10.56 9.89
CA SER A 143 4.24 11.25 11.16
C SER A 143 3.55 10.55 12.34
N ALA A 144 2.48 9.80 12.10
CA ALA A 144 1.79 9.05 13.15
C ALA A 144 2.63 7.89 13.72
N CYS A 145 3.69 7.47 13.03
CA CYS A 145 4.64 6.46 13.50
C CYS A 145 5.69 7.02 14.49
N GLU A 146 5.74 8.35 14.69
CA GLU A 146 6.75 9.02 15.51
C GLU A 146 6.91 8.42 16.93
N PRO A 147 5.86 8.07 17.70
CA PRO A 147 6.03 7.49 19.02
C PRO A 147 6.85 6.19 19.00
N ALA A 148 6.70 5.37 17.98
CA ALA A 148 7.49 4.13 17.84
C ALA A 148 8.96 4.46 17.53
N SER A 149 9.23 5.40 16.62
CA SER A 149 10.61 5.78 16.28
C SER A 149 11.33 6.48 17.44
N ALA A 150 10.64 7.36 18.17
CA ALA A 150 11.18 8.00 19.38
C ALA A 150 11.51 6.99 20.51
N ALA A 151 10.79 5.86 20.56
CA ALA A 151 11.06 4.77 21.48
C ALA A 151 12.20 3.83 21.04
N GLY A 152 12.82 4.09 19.87
CA GLY A 152 13.91 3.28 19.32
C GLY A 152 13.46 2.07 18.50
N ILE A 153 12.17 1.95 18.17
CA ILE A 153 11.66 0.94 17.26
C ILE A 153 12.00 1.37 15.81
N ARG A 154 12.57 0.47 15.02
CA ARG A 154 12.87 0.73 13.61
C ARG A 154 11.56 0.82 12.82
N VAL A 155 11.26 2.00 12.31
CA VAL A 155 10.04 2.26 11.51
C VAL A 155 10.37 2.19 10.03
N VAL A 156 9.54 1.48 9.26
CA VAL A 156 9.58 1.40 7.79
C VAL A 156 8.24 1.88 7.24
N ASN A 157 8.23 3.00 6.51
CA ASN A 157 7.03 3.53 5.86
C ASN A 157 7.03 3.11 4.39
N LEU A 158 6.21 2.11 4.04
CA LEU A 158 6.12 1.57 2.69
C LEU A 158 5.26 2.47 1.81
N ARG A 159 5.86 3.22 0.90
CA ARG A 159 5.17 4.05 -0.10
C ARG A 159 4.81 3.18 -1.30
N ALA A 160 3.67 2.48 -1.21
CA ALA A 160 3.22 1.56 -2.25
C ALA A 160 2.69 2.27 -3.49
N GLY A 161 3.05 1.74 -4.65
CA GLY A 161 2.40 2.03 -5.93
C GLY A 161 1.09 1.26 -6.12
N ILE A 162 0.70 1.06 -7.38
CA ILE A 162 -0.47 0.25 -7.74
C ILE A 162 -0.13 -1.22 -7.49
N VAL A 163 -0.73 -1.82 -6.45
CA VAL A 163 -0.58 -3.25 -6.18
C VAL A 163 -1.40 -4.05 -7.19
N LEU A 164 -0.73 -4.96 -7.91
CA LEU A 164 -1.38 -5.79 -8.92
C LEU A 164 -1.92 -7.07 -8.28
N ALA A 165 -3.23 -7.13 -8.11
CA ALA A 165 -3.96 -8.29 -7.64
C ALA A 165 -5.33 -8.37 -8.32
N ARG A 166 -5.79 -9.60 -8.57
CA ARG A 166 -7.05 -9.87 -9.27
C ARG A 166 -8.28 -9.70 -8.38
N GLU A 167 -8.13 -10.00 -7.10
CA GLU A 167 -9.25 -10.13 -6.15
C GLU A 167 -9.76 -8.78 -5.65
N ASP A 168 -8.87 -7.78 -5.53
CA ASP A 168 -9.22 -6.44 -5.03
C ASP A 168 -8.22 -5.39 -5.55
N GLY A 169 -8.45 -4.13 -5.17
CA GLY A 169 -7.60 -3.01 -5.55
C GLY A 169 -7.88 -2.43 -6.93
N ALA A 170 -6.87 -1.77 -7.50
CA ALA A 170 -7.00 -1.06 -8.77
C ALA A 170 -7.16 -2.01 -9.96
N LEU A 171 -6.36 -3.09 -10.01
CA LEU A 171 -6.42 -4.06 -11.11
C LEU A 171 -7.79 -4.74 -11.18
N ALA A 172 -8.34 -5.21 -10.06
CA ALA A 172 -9.65 -5.85 -10.00
C ALA A 172 -10.75 -4.98 -10.64
N ARG A 173 -10.71 -3.67 -10.38
CA ARG A 173 -11.68 -2.71 -10.94
C ARG A 173 -11.51 -2.49 -12.43
N LEU A 174 -10.28 -2.57 -12.94
CA LEU A 174 -9.98 -2.45 -14.36
C LEU A 174 -10.36 -3.72 -15.13
N LEU A 175 -10.32 -4.89 -14.52
CA LEU A 175 -10.55 -6.17 -15.21
C LEU A 175 -11.93 -6.25 -15.88
N THR A 176 -12.99 -5.79 -15.21
CA THR A 176 -14.34 -5.87 -15.78
C THR A 176 -14.48 -5.10 -17.09
N PRO A 177 -14.18 -3.78 -17.17
CA PRO A 177 -14.26 -3.05 -18.44
C PRO A 177 -13.28 -3.58 -19.49
N PHE A 178 -12.08 -4.04 -19.08
CA PHE A 178 -11.12 -4.60 -20.05
C PHE A 178 -11.59 -5.91 -20.65
N LYS A 179 -12.12 -6.85 -19.85
CA LYS A 179 -12.69 -8.13 -20.34
C LYS A 179 -13.87 -7.91 -21.30
N LEU A 180 -14.64 -6.84 -21.10
CA LEU A 180 -15.73 -6.45 -22.01
C LEU A 180 -15.26 -5.73 -23.29
N GLY A 181 -13.95 -5.50 -23.45
CA GLY A 181 -13.39 -4.77 -24.58
C GLY A 181 -13.60 -3.26 -24.51
N LEU A 182 -14.03 -2.73 -23.37
CA LEU A 182 -14.25 -1.31 -23.12
C LEU A 182 -13.05 -0.65 -22.42
N GLY A 183 -11.96 -1.41 -22.20
CA GLY A 183 -10.73 -0.90 -21.61
C GLY A 183 -9.99 0.09 -22.51
N GLY A 184 -9.36 1.09 -21.89
CA GLY A 184 -8.58 2.07 -22.63
C GLY A 184 -7.79 3.00 -21.71
N ARG A 185 -6.92 3.81 -22.34
CA ARG A 185 -6.11 4.78 -21.60
C ARG A 185 -7.00 5.83 -20.93
N VAL A 186 -6.57 6.27 -19.76
CA VAL A 186 -7.24 7.31 -18.99
C VAL A 186 -6.64 8.67 -19.34
N GLY A 187 -7.48 9.60 -19.81
CA GLY A 187 -7.04 10.94 -20.21
C GLY A 187 -6.00 10.91 -21.33
N SER A 188 -4.85 11.56 -21.11
CA SER A 188 -3.73 11.57 -22.05
C SER A 188 -3.01 10.22 -22.17
N GLY A 189 -3.06 9.42 -21.09
CA GLY A 189 -2.28 8.19 -20.94
C GLY A 189 -0.78 8.40 -20.72
N LYS A 190 -0.33 9.66 -20.60
CA LYS A 190 1.10 9.99 -20.38
C LYS A 190 1.52 9.93 -18.94
N GLN A 191 0.58 10.03 -17.98
CA GLN A 191 0.87 9.95 -16.56
C GLN A 191 1.50 8.62 -16.19
N TRP A 192 2.50 8.66 -15.29
CA TRP A 192 3.22 7.49 -14.84
C TRP A 192 2.39 6.68 -13.85
N TRP A 193 2.41 5.37 -14.02
CA TRP A 193 1.80 4.40 -13.13
C TRP A 193 2.91 3.48 -12.59
N SER A 194 3.43 3.82 -11.43
CA SER A 194 4.32 2.92 -10.68
C SER A 194 3.47 1.84 -10.02
N TRP A 195 3.84 0.62 -10.26
CA TRP A 195 3.10 -0.57 -9.89
C TRP A 195 4.02 -1.57 -9.16
N VAL A 196 3.44 -2.56 -8.50
CA VAL A 196 4.17 -3.67 -7.87
C VAL A 196 3.29 -4.92 -7.86
N ALA A 197 3.89 -6.10 -8.05
CA ALA A 197 3.18 -7.37 -7.89
C ALA A 197 2.85 -7.63 -6.41
N LEU A 198 1.70 -8.25 -6.13
CA LEU A 198 1.32 -8.58 -4.76
C LEU A 198 2.33 -9.52 -4.08
N ASP A 199 2.90 -10.47 -4.83
CA ASP A 199 3.93 -11.38 -4.32
C ASP A 199 5.18 -10.60 -3.88
N ASP A 200 5.63 -9.60 -4.66
CA ASP A 200 6.76 -8.71 -4.30
C ASP A 200 6.43 -7.80 -3.11
N VAL A 201 5.15 -7.36 -2.97
CA VAL A 201 4.72 -6.61 -1.78
C VAL A 201 4.90 -7.44 -0.52
N VAL A 202 4.47 -8.69 -0.55
CA VAL A 202 4.59 -9.62 0.59
C VAL A 202 6.06 -9.91 0.90
N ALA A 203 6.87 -10.16 -0.13
CA ALA A 203 8.31 -10.37 0.02
C ALA A 203 9.03 -9.15 0.61
N ALA A 204 8.70 -7.95 0.14
CA ALA A 204 9.30 -6.70 0.63
C ALA A 204 8.89 -6.38 2.08
N ILE A 205 7.65 -6.67 2.49
CA ILE A 205 7.23 -6.53 3.89
C ILE A 205 8.05 -7.47 4.78
N ARG A 206 8.21 -8.73 4.38
CA ARG A 206 9.02 -9.68 5.11
C ARG A 206 10.48 -9.24 5.16
N PHE A 207 11.05 -8.82 4.03
CA PHE A 207 12.42 -8.28 3.94
C PHE A 207 12.61 -7.08 4.89
N ALA A 208 11.63 -6.17 4.95
CA ALA A 208 11.66 -5.02 5.85
C ALA A 208 11.52 -5.41 7.34
N LEU A 209 10.79 -6.47 7.66
CA LEU A 209 10.68 -6.99 9.04
C LEU A 209 12.00 -7.61 9.52
N GLU A 210 12.63 -8.43 8.67
CA GLU A 210 13.78 -9.27 9.01
C GLU A 210 15.12 -8.52 8.83
N GLY A 211 15.18 -7.50 7.96
CA GLY A 211 16.38 -6.73 7.63
C GLY A 211 16.52 -5.41 8.37
N ASP A 212 17.41 -4.55 7.88
CA ASP A 212 17.79 -3.28 8.54
C ASP A 212 17.24 -2.03 7.84
N VAL A 213 16.43 -2.21 6.79
CA VAL A 213 15.83 -1.08 6.05
C VAL A 213 14.97 -0.24 6.98
N ALA A 214 15.11 1.10 6.91
CA ALA A 214 14.42 2.04 7.79
C ALA A 214 13.94 3.30 7.06
N GLY A 215 12.96 3.99 7.67
CA GLY A 215 12.37 5.22 7.16
C GLY A 215 11.46 4.99 5.95
N PRO A 216 11.31 5.98 5.05
CA PRO A 216 10.51 5.85 3.85
C PRO A 216 11.15 4.85 2.87
N VAL A 217 10.30 4.01 2.24
CA VAL A 217 10.69 2.98 1.27
C VAL A 217 9.65 2.95 0.16
N ASN A 218 10.06 3.21 -1.08
CA ASN A 218 9.20 3.07 -2.24
C ASN A 218 8.96 1.59 -2.55
N LEU A 219 7.72 1.16 -2.41
CA LEU A 219 7.28 -0.20 -2.71
C LEU A 219 6.64 -0.23 -4.10
N VAL A 220 7.49 -0.21 -5.10
CA VAL A 220 7.15 -0.20 -6.53
C VAL A 220 8.11 -1.08 -7.31
N SER A 221 7.69 -1.59 -8.47
CA SER A 221 8.61 -2.24 -9.42
C SER A 221 9.69 -1.25 -9.90
N PRO A 222 10.91 -1.72 -10.19
CA PRO A 222 11.96 -0.87 -10.78
C PRO A 222 11.62 -0.35 -12.19
N ASN A 223 10.57 -0.88 -12.83
CA ASN A 223 10.16 -0.54 -14.19
C ASN A 223 8.78 0.16 -14.21
N PRO A 224 8.68 1.44 -13.77
CA PRO A 224 7.44 2.19 -13.87
C PRO A 224 7.05 2.37 -15.34
N VAL A 225 5.75 2.39 -15.62
CA VAL A 225 5.21 2.55 -16.97
C VAL A 225 4.23 3.72 -17.03
N THR A 226 3.96 4.24 -18.21
CA THR A 226 2.86 5.19 -18.41
C THR A 226 1.50 4.46 -18.38
N ASN A 227 0.42 5.19 -18.09
CA ASN A 227 -0.94 4.63 -18.17
C ASN A 227 -1.23 4.00 -19.55
N ALA A 228 -0.75 4.61 -20.63
CA ALA A 228 -0.91 4.06 -21.98
C ALA A 228 -0.20 2.70 -22.15
N GLN A 229 1.02 2.56 -21.63
CA GLN A 229 1.77 1.31 -21.65
C GLN A 229 1.07 0.24 -20.80
N PHE A 230 0.66 0.61 -19.58
CA PHE A 230 -0.11 -0.27 -18.69
C PHE A 230 -1.40 -0.76 -19.36
N THR A 231 -2.15 0.16 -19.97
CA THR A 231 -3.38 -0.16 -20.70
C THR A 231 -3.14 -1.18 -21.80
N LYS A 232 -2.08 -0.99 -22.61
CA LYS A 232 -1.72 -1.93 -23.68
C LYS A 232 -1.33 -3.30 -23.13
N ALA A 233 -0.52 -3.35 -22.07
CA ALA A 233 -0.11 -4.60 -21.43
C ALA A 233 -1.30 -5.35 -20.84
N LEU A 234 -2.20 -4.66 -20.12
CA LEU A 234 -3.40 -5.28 -19.56
C LEU A 234 -4.35 -5.78 -20.65
N GLY A 235 -4.54 -5.01 -21.74
CA GLY A 235 -5.33 -5.45 -22.89
C GLY A 235 -4.78 -6.73 -23.52
N LYS A 236 -3.46 -6.82 -23.70
CA LYS A 236 -2.77 -8.04 -24.16
C LYS A 236 -3.01 -9.21 -23.21
N ALA A 237 -2.82 -9.00 -21.90
CA ALA A 237 -2.98 -10.05 -20.89
C ALA A 237 -4.41 -10.60 -20.79
N VAL A 238 -5.45 -9.78 -21.06
CA VAL A 238 -6.85 -10.24 -21.07
C VAL A 238 -7.36 -10.62 -22.49
N GLY A 239 -6.52 -10.53 -23.53
CA GLY A 239 -6.87 -10.85 -24.92
C GLY A 239 -7.92 -9.92 -25.52
N ARG A 240 -7.90 -8.63 -25.18
CA ARG A 240 -8.88 -7.64 -25.64
C ARG A 240 -8.22 -6.37 -26.18
N PRO A 241 -8.78 -5.74 -27.24
CA PRO A 241 -8.30 -4.45 -27.72
C PRO A 241 -8.58 -3.33 -26.69
N THR A 242 -7.75 -2.28 -26.73
CA THR A 242 -7.83 -1.13 -25.80
C THR A 242 -8.01 0.17 -26.57
N VAL A 243 -9.00 0.18 -27.47
CA VAL A 243 -9.22 1.28 -28.44
C VAL A 243 -10.10 2.40 -27.90
N PHE A 244 -10.84 2.18 -26.83
CA PHE A 244 -11.77 3.16 -26.26
C PHE A 244 -11.11 3.95 -25.13
N PRO A 245 -10.65 5.20 -25.35
CA PRO A 245 -10.07 5.99 -24.26
C PRO A 245 -11.15 6.36 -23.25
N PHE A 246 -10.78 6.40 -21.96
CA PHE A 246 -11.62 6.96 -20.91
C PHE A 246 -11.27 8.45 -20.77
N PRO A 247 -12.12 9.39 -21.25
CA PRO A 247 -11.79 10.81 -21.28
C PRO A 247 -11.60 11.39 -19.87
N ALA A 248 -10.64 12.32 -19.73
CA ALA A 248 -10.38 12.99 -18.46
C ALA A 248 -11.62 13.67 -17.87
N VAL A 249 -12.45 14.27 -18.73
CA VAL A 249 -13.72 14.91 -18.31
C VAL A 249 -14.68 13.88 -17.71
N ALA A 250 -14.79 12.70 -18.31
CA ALA A 250 -15.63 11.61 -17.79
C ALA A 250 -15.08 11.07 -16.45
N ALA A 251 -13.76 10.91 -16.33
CA ALA A 251 -13.11 10.51 -15.10
C ALA A 251 -13.39 11.51 -13.96
N LYS A 252 -13.21 12.81 -14.23
CA LYS A 252 -13.51 13.90 -13.27
C LYS A 252 -14.99 13.95 -12.90
N ALA A 253 -15.91 13.80 -13.83
CA ALA A 253 -17.34 13.79 -13.56
C ALA A 253 -17.74 12.61 -12.65
N MET A 254 -17.13 11.43 -12.87
CA MET A 254 -17.44 10.21 -12.13
C MET A 254 -16.79 10.19 -10.74
N PHE A 255 -15.51 10.54 -10.63
CA PHE A 255 -14.72 10.36 -9.43
C PHE A 255 -14.29 11.66 -8.73
N GLY A 256 -14.52 12.83 -9.36
CA GLY A 256 -14.14 14.13 -8.80
C GLY A 256 -12.63 14.26 -8.56
N GLU A 257 -12.26 14.85 -7.44
CA GLU A 257 -10.87 15.08 -7.02
C GLU A 257 -10.02 13.78 -6.99
N MET A 258 -10.62 12.63 -6.65
CA MET A 258 -9.93 11.34 -6.72
C MET A 258 -9.41 11.04 -8.13
N ALA A 259 -10.16 11.40 -9.18
CA ALA A 259 -9.66 11.24 -10.55
C ALA A 259 -8.46 12.14 -10.83
N GLU A 260 -8.46 13.34 -10.31
CA GLU A 260 -7.36 14.30 -10.52
C GLU A 260 -6.09 13.80 -9.84
N GLU A 261 -6.16 13.40 -8.57
CA GLU A 261 -4.96 13.05 -7.80
C GLU A 261 -4.50 11.58 -7.95
N ALA A 262 -5.38 10.65 -8.37
CA ALA A 262 -5.03 9.23 -8.41
C ALA A 262 -5.11 8.57 -9.79
N LEU A 263 -5.80 9.18 -10.80
CA LEU A 263 -5.96 8.57 -12.11
C LEU A 263 -5.31 9.39 -13.23
N LEU A 264 -5.41 10.73 -13.16
CA LEU A 264 -4.97 11.65 -14.22
C LEU A 264 -3.57 12.22 -13.99
N THR A 265 -3.06 12.10 -12.79
CA THR A 265 -1.68 12.36 -12.38
C THR A 265 -0.97 11.07 -12.06
N GLY A 266 0.32 11.11 -11.87
CA GLY A 266 1.09 9.93 -11.53
C GLY A 266 2.48 10.26 -11.03
N GLN A 267 3.12 9.25 -10.48
CA GLN A 267 4.46 9.32 -9.93
C GLN A 267 5.36 8.32 -10.66
N ARG A 268 6.50 8.79 -11.17
CA ARG A 268 7.57 7.93 -11.70
C ARG A 268 8.51 7.52 -10.56
N ALA A 269 7.99 6.71 -9.64
CA ALA A 269 8.75 6.30 -8.47
C ALA A 269 9.66 5.09 -8.77
N LEU A 270 10.86 5.08 -8.17
CA LEU A 270 11.80 3.97 -8.19
C LEU A 270 12.06 3.47 -6.77
N PRO A 271 12.27 2.15 -6.57
CA PRO A 271 12.51 1.54 -5.27
C PRO A 271 14.00 1.60 -4.89
N ALA A 272 14.58 2.82 -4.81
CA ALA A 272 16.01 2.99 -4.68
C ALA A 272 16.57 2.34 -3.42
N LYS A 273 15.89 2.47 -2.28
CA LYS A 273 16.32 1.86 -1.01
C LYS A 273 16.24 0.33 -1.03
N LEU A 274 15.18 -0.25 -1.61
CA LEU A 274 15.05 -1.71 -1.70
C LEU A 274 16.18 -2.29 -2.56
N LEU A 275 16.44 -1.68 -3.73
CA LEU A 275 17.52 -2.12 -4.60
C LEU A 275 18.91 -1.97 -3.94
N ALA A 276 19.15 -0.84 -3.27
CA ALA A 276 20.41 -0.63 -2.54
C ALA A 276 20.60 -1.61 -1.38
N ALA A 277 19.51 -2.06 -0.75
CA ALA A 277 19.52 -3.07 0.31
C ALA A 277 19.61 -4.52 -0.23
N GLY A 278 19.65 -4.72 -1.55
CA GLY A 278 19.76 -6.04 -2.18
C GLY A 278 18.43 -6.80 -2.27
N PHE A 279 17.29 -6.10 -2.23
CA PHE A 279 16.00 -6.72 -2.50
C PHE A 279 15.87 -7.08 -3.99
N ASP A 280 15.53 -8.33 -4.27
CA ASP A 280 15.32 -8.83 -5.63
C ASP A 280 13.81 -8.97 -5.92
N PHE A 281 13.35 -8.27 -6.97
CA PHE A 281 11.96 -8.33 -7.41
C PHE A 281 11.74 -9.55 -8.30
N GLU A 282 10.86 -10.47 -7.90
CA GLU A 282 10.49 -11.63 -8.71
C GLU A 282 9.73 -11.21 -9.98
N TYR A 283 8.90 -10.18 -9.87
CA TYR A 283 8.07 -9.67 -10.97
C TYR A 283 8.44 -8.23 -11.32
N ALA A 284 9.67 -8.00 -11.78
CA ALA A 284 10.12 -6.67 -12.18
C ALA A 284 9.47 -6.18 -13.49
N GLU A 285 9.03 -7.11 -14.37
CA GLU A 285 8.44 -6.80 -15.67
C GLU A 285 6.91 -6.85 -15.64
N LEU A 286 6.24 -5.81 -16.17
CA LEU A 286 4.78 -5.67 -16.08
C LEU A 286 4.02 -6.83 -16.72
N ASP A 287 4.46 -7.33 -17.87
CA ASP A 287 3.80 -8.43 -18.57
C ASP A 287 3.78 -9.69 -17.68
N LEU A 288 4.90 -10.05 -17.06
CA LEU A 288 5.01 -11.18 -16.15
C LEU A 288 4.16 -11.00 -14.88
N ALA A 289 4.18 -9.79 -14.31
CA ALA A 289 3.37 -9.45 -13.13
C ALA A 289 1.86 -9.56 -13.43
N LEU A 290 1.42 -9.09 -14.60
CA LEU A 290 0.02 -9.23 -15.02
C LEU A 290 -0.36 -10.68 -15.28
N GLU A 291 0.50 -11.48 -15.95
CA GLU A 291 0.29 -12.91 -16.14
C GLU A 291 0.14 -13.62 -14.80
N ARG A 292 1.04 -13.36 -13.85
CA ARG A 292 0.99 -13.91 -12.48
C ARG A 292 -0.30 -13.52 -11.76
N ALA A 293 -0.66 -12.23 -11.78
CA ALA A 293 -1.86 -11.74 -11.11
C ALA A 293 -3.15 -12.32 -11.71
N LEU A 294 -3.18 -12.62 -13.01
CA LEU A 294 -4.37 -13.13 -13.69
C LEU A 294 -4.47 -14.67 -13.67
N ALA A 295 -3.38 -15.39 -13.41
CA ALA A 295 -3.35 -16.85 -13.35
C ALA A 295 -4.03 -17.44 -12.10
N LYS A 296 -4.26 -16.63 -11.09
CA LYS A 296 -4.88 -17.02 -9.78
C LYS A 296 -6.40 -16.98 -9.79
#